data_2504c53d80483e320f8f8efc702acc93
#
_entry.id   2504c53d80483e320f8f8efc702acc93
#
_cell.length_a   1.000
_cell.length_b   1.000
_cell.length_c   1.000
_cell.angle_alpha   90.00
_cell.angle_beta   90.00
_cell.angle_gamma   90.00
#
_symmetry.space_group_name_H-M   'P 1'
#
loop_
_entity.id
_entity.type
_entity.pdbx_description
1 polymer ?
#
loop_
_entity_poly.entity_id
_entity_poly.type
_entity_poly.pdbx_seq_one_letter_code
_entity_poly.pdbx_strand_id
1 'polypeptide(L)'
;DYYNAYAESIRPSGGNPAIIPGIGIAKRFKEDAYDFPLAEANIKYQPSKFVNLQLGYGRNFLGDGYRSLLQSDATSPYPYFKINTTFWKIKYTNTYMWLKDVRDAATIDGTYATKYMASHYLSWNVTKRWNLGFFENVVWTNTNERGFDFNFVNPLIFYRTVEFGSSSKTGNALLGLTSKYKWNNQINFYGQFLIDEFAIGDVKESNQSWRNKFAYQIGAKYYDAFNIKNLLLQLEYNQVRPYVYSHSNPITNYGHNNQSMGHAWGANFRELVAIARYYRGRYFADAKLIYGQRGFDFNNGTDNFNYGGNIYLDYDENRPYDTGVSIAQGNKTTVMIADLQVGYLVNPAYNLKVFGNVMFRNFDPTAETITAAKSNTTWFSIGLRSDLFNWYFDY
;
A
#
# COMPACT_ATOMS: atom_id res chain seq x y z
N ASP A 1 -20.75 -13.77 5.21
CA ASP A 1 -19.84 -12.75 5.73
C ASP A 1 -18.73 -12.42 4.75
N TYR A 2 -18.59 -11.14 4.41
CA TYR A 2 -17.62 -10.65 3.43
C TYR A 2 -16.17 -11.11 3.71
N TYR A 3 -15.71 -10.98 4.96
CA TYR A 3 -14.34 -11.38 5.32
C TYR A 3 -14.13 -12.89 5.24
N ASN A 4 -15.10 -13.69 5.61
CA ASN A 4 -15.01 -15.14 5.51
C ASN A 4 -14.96 -15.58 4.03
N ALA A 5 -15.85 -15.05 3.19
CA ALA A 5 -15.84 -15.32 1.75
C ALA A 5 -14.54 -14.90 1.08
N TYR A 6 -14.02 -13.71 1.45
CA TYR A 6 -12.74 -13.22 0.94
C TYR A 6 -11.59 -14.10 1.43
N ALA A 7 -11.51 -14.41 2.71
CA ALA A 7 -10.46 -15.27 3.26
C ALA A 7 -10.45 -16.65 2.61
N GLU A 8 -11.62 -17.23 2.32
CA GLU A 8 -11.72 -18.50 1.59
C GLU A 8 -11.23 -18.36 0.14
N SER A 9 -11.58 -17.26 -0.55
CA SER A 9 -11.19 -17.03 -1.95
C SER A 9 -9.68 -16.86 -2.15
N ILE A 10 -8.97 -16.34 -1.14
CA ILE A 10 -7.52 -16.11 -1.19
C ILE A 10 -6.71 -17.16 -0.42
N ARG A 11 -7.38 -18.20 0.09
CA ARG A 11 -6.73 -19.29 0.81
C ARG A 11 -5.75 -20.00 -0.11
N PRO A 12 -4.44 -20.02 0.22
CA PRO A 12 -3.47 -20.75 -0.56
C PRO A 12 -3.80 -22.26 -0.54
N SER A 13 -3.56 -22.93 -1.65
CA SER A 13 -3.59 -24.39 -1.70
C SER A 13 -2.50 -24.92 -0.75
N GLY A 14 -2.83 -25.90 0.09
CA GLY A 14 -1.82 -26.55 0.92
C GLY A 14 -1.89 -26.31 2.43
N GLY A 15 -2.90 -25.60 2.93
CA GLY A 15 -3.12 -25.45 4.38
C GLY A 15 -2.56 -24.17 5.01
N ASN A 16 -2.02 -23.26 4.23
CA ASN A 16 -1.58 -21.95 4.68
C ASN A 16 -2.72 -21.08 5.20
N PRO A 17 -2.45 -20.18 6.16
CA PRO A 17 -3.47 -19.29 6.67
C PRO A 17 -3.97 -18.35 5.58
N ALA A 18 -5.27 -18.08 5.56
CA ALA A 18 -5.83 -17.00 4.77
C ALA A 18 -5.31 -15.65 5.28
N ILE A 19 -5.20 -14.68 4.38
CA ILE A 19 -4.80 -13.31 4.73
C ILE A 19 -6.00 -12.40 4.51
N ILE A 20 -6.37 -11.65 5.55
CA ILE A 20 -7.39 -10.60 5.46
C ILE A 20 -6.68 -9.27 5.24
N PRO A 21 -7.01 -8.54 4.15
CA PRO A 21 -6.38 -7.25 3.85
C PRO A 21 -6.46 -6.25 5.00
N GLY A 22 -5.34 -5.60 5.30
CA GLY A 22 -5.22 -4.64 6.39
C GLY A 22 -5.22 -5.25 7.79
N ILE A 23 -5.47 -6.55 7.93
CA ILE A 23 -5.55 -7.25 9.23
C ILE A 23 -4.38 -8.22 9.38
N GLY A 24 -4.24 -9.18 8.46
CA GLY A 24 -3.17 -10.16 8.48
C GLY A 24 -3.67 -11.59 8.46
N ILE A 25 -2.93 -12.48 9.12
CA ILE A 25 -3.18 -13.90 9.12
C ILE A 25 -4.49 -14.22 9.83
N ALA A 26 -5.37 -14.95 9.15
CA ALA A 26 -6.60 -15.49 9.68
C ALA A 26 -6.51 -17.02 9.79
N LYS A 27 -7.02 -17.58 10.87
CA LYS A 27 -7.11 -19.02 11.08
C LYS A 27 -8.55 -19.48 10.96
N ARG A 28 -8.75 -20.63 10.34
CA ARG A 28 -10.08 -21.23 10.27
C ARG A 28 -10.58 -21.53 11.69
N PHE A 29 -11.81 -21.10 11.97
CA PHE A 29 -12.50 -21.31 13.24
C PHE A 29 -13.83 -22.01 12.97
N LYS A 30 -14.03 -23.19 13.52
CA LYS A 30 -15.15 -24.07 13.21
C LYS A 30 -15.25 -24.40 11.70
N GLU A 31 -16.46 -24.60 11.19
CA GLU A 31 -16.67 -25.02 9.79
C GLU A 31 -16.66 -23.83 8.82
N ASP A 32 -17.27 -22.69 9.21
CA ASP A 32 -17.62 -21.59 8.32
C ASP A 32 -17.10 -20.21 8.76
N ALA A 33 -16.13 -20.15 9.65
CA ALA A 33 -15.63 -18.89 10.19
C ALA A 33 -14.09 -18.80 10.17
N TYR A 34 -13.61 -17.58 10.21
CA TYR A 34 -12.20 -17.26 10.42
C TYR A 34 -12.03 -16.41 11.67
N ASP A 35 -11.02 -16.75 12.45
CA ASP A 35 -10.59 -15.97 13.61
C ASP A 35 -9.30 -15.21 13.27
N PHE A 36 -9.26 -13.94 13.61
CA PHE A 36 -8.12 -13.07 13.36
C PHE A 36 -7.97 -12.00 14.45
N PRO A 37 -6.77 -11.82 15.01
CA PRO A 37 -6.51 -10.74 15.94
C PRO A 37 -6.16 -9.45 15.18
N LEU A 38 -6.67 -8.31 15.66
CA LEU A 38 -6.17 -7.00 15.28
C LEU A 38 -5.78 -6.24 16.54
N ALA A 39 -4.48 -5.99 16.70
CA ALA A 39 -3.95 -5.19 17.77
C ALA A 39 -2.85 -4.27 17.24
N GLU A 40 -2.88 -3.01 17.66
CA GLU A 40 -1.80 -2.07 17.40
C GLU A 40 -1.42 -1.37 18.70
N ALA A 41 -0.13 -1.26 18.95
CA ALA A 41 0.40 -0.58 20.13
C ALA A 41 1.75 0.06 19.84
N ASN A 42 2.04 1.16 20.52
CA ASN A 42 3.38 1.76 20.42
C ASN A 42 3.76 2.50 21.71
N ILE A 43 5.07 2.55 21.93
CA ILE A 43 5.68 3.34 23.00
C ILE A 43 6.51 4.43 22.33
N LYS A 44 6.33 5.66 22.76
CA LYS A 44 7.07 6.83 22.28
C LYS A 44 7.92 7.40 23.41
N TYR A 45 9.18 7.69 23.06
CA TYR A 45 10.10 8.40 23.96
C TYR A 45 10.73 9.58 23.24
N GLN A 46 10.69 10.74 23.86
CA GLN A 46 11.22 11.98 23.31
C GLN A 46 12.40 12.48 24.16
N PRO A 47 13.64 12.03 23.87
CA PRO A 47 14.82 12.42 24.63
C PRO A 47 15.18 13.90 24.46
N SER A 48 14.74 14.54 23.39
CA SER A 48 14.96 15.96 23.14
C SER A 48 13.84 16.56 22.29
N LYS A 49 13.79 17.88 22.16
CA LYS A 49 12.86 18.58 21.25
C LYS A 49 13.07 18.23 19.76
N PHE A 50 14.20 17.64 19.42
CA PHE A 50 14.57 17.32 18.05
C PHE A 50 14.32 15.87 17.69
N VAL A 51 14.34 14.95 18.66
CA VAL A 51 14.33 13.49 18.43
C VAL A 51 13.14 12.87 19.13
N ASN A 52 12.41 12.04 18.39
CA ASN A 52 11.35 11.17 18.89
C ASN A 52 11.63 9.73 18.47
N LEU A 53 11.70 8.84 19.42
CA LEU A 53 11.87 7.40 19.24
C LEU A 53 10.52 6.72 19.42
N GLN A 54 10.21 5.74 18.60
CA GLN A 54 8.98 4.98 18.69
C GLN A 54 9.24 3.51 18.42
N LEU A 55 8.90 2.67 19.36
CA LEU A 55 8.84 1.21 19.19
C LEU A 55 7.37 0.81 19.14
N GLY A 56 6.98 0.00 18.18
CA GLY A 56 5.58 -0.37 18.03
C GLY A 56 5.34 -1.62 17.21
N TYR A 57 4.10 -2.06 17.30
CA TYR A 57 3.46 -3.01 16.40
C TYR A 57 2.26 -2.31 15.79
N GLY A 58 2.24 -2.16 14.47
CA GLY A 58 1.21 -1.39 13.78
C GLY A 58 1.58 -1.08 12.34
N ARG A 59 0.84 -0.18 11.73
CA ARG A 59 0.99 0.22 10.32
C ARG A 59 1.55 1.63 10.22
N ASN A 60 2.23 1.92 9.12
CA ASN A 60 2.79 3.25 8.85
C ASN A 60 2.30 3.74 7.50
N PHE A 61 2.02 5.04 7.42
CA PHE A 61 1.59 5.69 6.19
C PHE A 61 2.50 6.87 5.87
N LEU A 62 2.92 6.97 4.59
CA LEU A 62 3.70 8.10 4.08
C LEU A 62 2.99 8.72 2.89
N GLY A 63 2.59 9.97 3.02
CA GLY A 63 1.96 10.73 1.94
C GLY A 63 0.85 11.64 2.41
N ASP A 64 0.27 12.35 1.46
CA ASP A 64 -0.87 13.28 1.66
C ASP A 64 -2.15 12.78 0.98
N GLY A 65 -2.08 11.66 0.26
CA GLY A 65 -3.16 11.05 -0.49
C GLY A 65 -4.16 10.25 0.35
N TYR A 66 -5.14 9.66 -0.32
CA TYR A 66 -5.97 8.58 0.19
C TYR A 66 -5.21 7.25 0.13
N ARG A 67 -4.48 7.04 -0.96
CA ARG A 67 -3.53 5.94 -1.14
C ARG A 67 -2.11 6.44 -0.90
N SER A 68 -1.18 5.51 -0.75
CA SER A 68 0.25 5.79 -0.84
C SER A 68 0.94 4.78 -1.73
N LEU A 69 1.81 5.27 -2.62
CA LEU A 69 2.70 4.43 -3.43
C LEU A 69 3.99 4.07 -2.68
N LEU A 70 4.35 4.86 -1.66
CA LEU A 70 5.61 4.71 -0.93
C LEU A 70 5.45 3.75 0.24
N GLN A 71 4.57 4.04 1.18
CA GLN A 71 4.26 3.20 2.33
C GLN A 71 2.81 3.42 2.74
N SER A 72 2.02 2.37 2.75
CA SER A 72 0.58 2.39 3.01
C SER A 72 0.22 1.65 4.30
N ASP A 73 -0.83 2.11 4.95
CA ASP A 73 -1.47 1.45 6.08
C ASP A 73 -2.56 0.45 5.66
N ALA A 74 -2.64 0.15 4.35
CA ALA A 74 -3.53 -0.87 3.82
C ALA A 74 -3.02 -2.31 4.03
N THR A 75 -1.75 -2.48 4.42
CA THR A 75 -1.14 -3.77 4.76
C THR A 75 -1.44 -4.19 6.21
N SER A 76 -1.08 -5.43 6.56
CA SER A 76 -1.17 -5.91 7.96
C SER A 76 -0.21 -5.16 8.88
N PRO A 77 -0.50 -5.11 10.19
CA PRO A 77 0.43 -4.60 11.20
C PRO A 77 1.73 -5.42 11.27
N TYR A 78 2.82 -4.74 11.57
CA TYR A 78 4.17 -5.32 11.72
C TYR A 78 4.95 -4.64 12.85
N PRO A 79 5.93 -5.34 13.48
CA PRO A 79 6.85 -4.72 14.42
C PRO A 79 7.71 -3.68 13.72
N TYR A 80 7.93 -2.54 14.36
CA TYR A 80 8.81 -1.49 13.83
C TYR A 80 9.51 -0.70 14.92
N PHE A 81 10.68 -0.17 14.57
CA PHE A 81 11.37 0.88 15.32
C PHE A 81 11.52 2.11 14.44
N LYS A 82 11.09 3.26 14.93
CA LYS A 82 11.07 4.53 14.18
C LYS A 82 11.79 5.63 14.94
N ILE A 83 12.64 6.35 14.22
CA ILE A 83 13.35 7.53 14.69
C ILE A 83 12.86 8.72 13.87
N ASN A 84 12.29 9.72 14.50
CA ASN A 84 11.95 10.99 13.88
C ASN A 84 12.91 12.06 14.41
N THR A 85 13.64 12.68 13.50
CA THR A 85 14.51 13.83 13.80
C THR A 85 13.92 15.05 13.12
N THR A 86 13.67 16.10 13.89
CA THR A 86 13.09 17.34 13.36
C THR A 86 14.00 18.50 13.75
N PHE A 87 14.51 19.22 12.75
CA PHE A 87 15.27 20.44 12.97
C PHE A 87 15.01 21.44 11.84
N TRP A 88 14.94 22.71 12.17
CA TRP A 88 14.67 23.79 11.23
C TRP A 88 13.41 23.50 10.39
N LYS A 89 13.53 23.35 9.06
CA LYS A 89 12.45 23.05 8.12
C LYS A 89 12.43 21.59 7.66
N ILE A 90 13.22 20.73 8.29
CA ILE A 90 13.42 19.35 7.89
C ILE A 90 12.88 18.41 8.96
N LYS A 91 12.14 17.41 8.54
CA LYS A 91 11.82 16.23 9.33
C LYS A 91 12.39 15.00 8.62
N TYR A 92 13.21 14.25 9.33
CA TYR A 92 13.82 13.03 8.86
C TYR A 92 13.32 11.84 9.66
N THR A 93 12.78 10.86 8.98
CA THR A 93 12.19 9.67 9.58
C THR A 93 12.95 8.44 9.09
N ASN A 94 13.50 7.68 10.01
CA ASN A 94 14.07 6.37 9.78
C ASN A 94 13.14 5.34 10.38
N THR A 95 12.75 4.31 9.63
CA THR A 95 11.87 3.24 10.11
C THR A 95 12.48 1.90 9.75
N TYR A 96 12.66 1.06 10.77
CA TYR A 96 13.15 -0.31 10.66
C TYR A 96 11.98 -1.25 10.95
N MET A 97 11.76 -2.24 10.10
CA MET A 97 10.56 -3.07 10.11
C MET A 97 10.91 -4.54 9.99
N TRP A 98 10.16 -5.38 10.70
CA TRP A 98 10.24 -6.84 10.66
C TRP A 98 9.00 -7.37 9.97
N LEU A 99 9.17 -7.95 8.80
CA LEU A 99 8.11 -8.38 7.91
C LEU A 99 8.10 -9.90 7.74
N LYS A 100 7.01 -10.44 7.21
CA LYS A 100 6.85 -11.87 6.93
C LYS A 100 6.45 -12.11 5.47
N ASP A 101 6.98 -13.19 4.92
CA ASP A 101 6.45 -13.85 3.74
C ASP A 101 5.82 -15.17 4.18
N VAL A 102 4.53 -15.32 3.94
CA VAL A 102 3.72 -16.45 4.43
C VAL A 102 3.36 -17.45 3.33
N ARG A 103 3.96 -17.31 2.14
CA ARG A 103 3.75 -18.24 1.03
C ARG A 103 4.37 -19.61 1.35
N ASP A 104 3.76 -20.68 0.82
CA ASP A 104 4.28 -22.05 0.95
C ASP A 104 5.75 -22.15 0.52
N ALA A 105 6.07 -21.56 -0.64
CA ALA A 105 7.42 -21.56 -1.20
C ALA A 105 8.47 -20.83 -0.30
N ALA A 106 8.03 -20.01 0.63
CA ALA A 106 8.88 -19.28 1.57
C ALA A 106 8.80 -19.83 3.01
N THR A 107 8.02 -20.91 3.22
CA THR A 107 7.81 -21.51 4.54
C THR A 107 8.71 -22.76 4.68
N ILE A 108 9.52 -22.80 5.74
CA ILE A 108 10.41 -23.91 6.06
C ILE A 108 10.06 -24.42 7.45
N ASP A 109 9.83 -25.73 7.60
CA ASP A 109 9.48 -26.39 8.85
C ASP A 109 8.30 -25.71 9.60
N GLY A 110 7.29 -25.27 8.83
CA GLY A 110 6.13 -24.56 9.37
C GLY A 110 6.41 -23.13 9.83
N THR A 111 7.61 -22.60 9.58
CA THR A 111 8.01 -21.25 9.96
C THR A 111 8.05 -20.32 8.74
N TYR A 112 7.31 -19.23 8.79
CA TYR A 112 7.28 -18.22 7.73
C TYR A 112 8.61 -17.48 7.60
N ALA A 113 9.01 -17.20 6.36
CA ALA A 113 10.22 -16.45 6.13
C ALA A 113 10.15 -15.04 6.74
N THR A 114 11.22 -14.67 7.44
CA THR A 114 11.39 -13.30 7.95
C THR A 114 12.18 -12.49 6.94
N LYS A 115 11.68 -11.31 6.64
CA LYS A 115 12.39 -10.28 5.89
C LYS A 115 12.42 -8.97 6.67
N TYR A 116 13.38 -8.15 6.37
CA TYR A 116 13.62 -6.89 7.04
C TYR A 116 13.49 -5.76 6.05
N MET A 117 13.11 -4.60 6.54
CA MET A 117 13.02 -3.40 5.75
C MET A 117 13.54 -2.20 6.53
N ALA A 118 14.37 -1.40 5.89
CA ALA A 118 14.78 -0.11 6.39
C ALA A 118 14.33 0.98 5.42
N SER A 119 13.72 2.02 5.95
CA SER A 119 13.15 3.11 5.15
C SER A 119 13.59 4.45 5.71
N HIS A 120 13.97 5.35 4.81
CA HIS A 120 14.35 6.73 5.08
C HIS A 120 13.37 7.66 4.37
N TYR A 121 12.87 8.64 5.09
CA TYR A 121 12.01 9.67 4.53
C TYR A 121 12.44 11.05 5.04
N LEU A 122 12.96 11.85 4.13
CA LEU A 122 13.32 13.25 4.41
C LEU A 122 12.20 14.13 3.89
N SER A 123 11.55 14.89 4.76
CA SER A 123 10.53 15.88 4.42
C SER A 123 11.07 17.29 4.68
N TRP A 124 11.08 18.12 3.64
CA TRP A 124 11.60 19.47 3.67
C TRP A 124 10.55 20.51 3.32
N ASN A 125 10.25 21.41 4.23
CA ASN A 125 9.42 22.58 3.98
C ASN A 125 10.25 23.65 3.25
N VAL A 126 10.32 23.57 1.92
CA VAL A 126 11.07 24.50 1.06
C VAL A 126 10.59 25.93 1.30
N THR A 127 9.26 26.11 1.27
CA THR A 127 8.59 27.37 1.60
C THR A 127 7.46 27.12 2.60
N LYS A 128 6.72 28.16 3.01
CA LYS A 128 5.50 28.02 3.83
C LYS A 128 4.36 27.26 3.13
N ARG A 129 4.43 27.15 1.79
CA ARG A 129 3.38 26.53 0.97
C ARG A 129 3.83 25.27 0.25
N TRP A 130 5.13 25.00 0.18
CA TRP A 130 5.68 23.88 -0.59
C TRP A 130 6.54 22.99 0.28
N ASN A 131 6.17 21.71 0.33
CA ASN A 131 6.91 20.63 0.96
C ASN A 131 7.37 19.66 -0.12
N LEU A 132 8.61 19.23 -0.05
CA LEU A 132 9.20 18.14 -0.82
C LEU A 132 9.61 17.02 0.12
N GLY A 133 9.48 15.78 -0.34
CA GLY A 133 9.98 14.62 0.38
C GLY A 133 10.80 13.71 -0.52
N PHE A 134 11.82 13.09 0.08
CA PHE A 134 12.68 12.08 -0.53
C PHE A 134 12.54 10.80 0.27
N PHE A 135 12.27 9.72 -0.42
CA PHE A 135 12.07 8.39 0.13
C PHE A 135 13.11 7.44 -0.44
N GLU A 136 13.69 6.64 0.42
CA GLU A 136 14.52 5.51 0.08
C GLU A 136 14.16 4.34 0.97
N ASN A 137 14.11 3.15 0.41
CA ASN A 137 13.78 1.94 1.11
C ASN A 137 14.65 0.79 0.61
N VAL A 138 15.01 -0.12 1.51
CA VAL A 138 15.64 -1.38 1.15
C VAL A 138 14.99 -2.54 1.90
N VAL A 139 14.74 -3.63 1.18
CA VAL A 139 14.20 -4.90 1.71
C VAL A 139 15.25 -5.97 1.57
N TRP A 140 15.52 -6.74 2.64
CA TRP A 140 16.44 -7.88 2.62
C TRP A 140 15.91 -9.06 3.42
N THR A 141 16.50 -10.23 3.18
CA THR A 141 16.11 -11.49 3.83
C THR A 141 17.19 -11.97 4.79
N ASN A 142 16.85 -12.99 5.56
CA ASN A 142 17.77 -13.71 6.45
C ASN A 142 18.67 -14.72 5.71
N THR A 143 19.00 -14.47 4.46
CA THR A 143 19.91 -15.34 3.69
C THR A 143 21.27 -15.43 4.39
N ASN A 144 21.83 -16.64 4.47
CA ASN A 144 23.11 -16.93 5.17
C ASN A 144 23.09 -16.52 6.66
N GLU A 145 21.94 -16.69 7.33
CA GLU A 145 21.80 -16.33 8.74
C GLU A 145 22.12 -14.87 9.08
N ARG A 146 22.06 -14.00 8.06
CA ARG A 146 22.42 -12.57 8.13
C ARG A 146 21.60 -11.82 9.19
N GLY A 147 20.36 -12.25 9.45
CA GLY A 147 19.48 -11.61 10.42
C GLY A 147 19.18 -10.15 10.06
N PHE A 148 18.99 -9.36 11.09
CA PHE A 148 18.89 -7.90 10.96
C PHE A 148 20.28 -7.31 10.75
N ASP A 149 20.59 -6.93 9.52
CA ASP A 149 21.90 -6.41 9.14
C ASP A 149 22.05 -4.94 9.55
N PHE A 150 22.96 -4.69 10.49
CA PHE A 150 23.24 -3.35 11.02
C PHE A 150 23.87 -2.40 9.99
N ASN A 151 24.38 -2.90 8.86
CA ASN A 151 24.83 -2.04 7.76
C ASN A 151 23.69 -1.19 7.18
N PHE A 152 22.44 -1.68 7.28
CA PHE A 152 21.23 -0.93 6.87
C PHE A 152 20.69 0.02 7.96
N VAL A 153 21.32 0.10 9.13
CA VAL A 153 21.01 1.09 10.17
C VAL A 153 21.70 2.44 9.91
N ASN A 154 22.38 2.58 8.78
CA ASN A 154 22.98 3.85 8.39
C ASN A 154 21.91 4.97 8.47
N PRO A 155 22.11 6.02 9.27
CA PRO A 155 21.11 7.07 9.46
C PRO A 155 21.02 8.04 8.27
N LEU A 156 21.85 7.92 7.27
CA LEU A 156 21.87 8.78 6.09
C LEU A 156 21.18 8.09 4.91
N ILE A 157 20.45 8.85 4.11
CA ILE A 157 19.96 8.45 2.79
C ILE A 157 21.16 8.00 1.92
N PHE A 158 20.99 7.07 1.02
CA PHE A 158 21.91 6.45 0.07
C PHE A 158 22.40 5.04 0.47
N TYR A 159 21.49 4.10 0.53
CA TYR A 159 21.81 2.68 0.70
C TYR A 159 22.67 2.10 -0.42
N ARG A 160 22.78 2.78 -1.57
CA ARG A 160 23.65 2.35 -2.67
C ARG A 160 25.10 2.19 -2.23
N THR A 161 25.55 2.94 -1.25
CA THR A 161 26.89 2.76 -0.66
C THR A 161 27.02 1.44 0.11
N VAL A 162 25.94 0.96 0.72
CA VAL A 162 25.88 -0.33 1.41
C VAL A 162 25.79 -1.47 0.40
N GLU A 163 25.07 -1.27 -0.70
CA GLU A 163 24.95 -2.22 -1.81
C GLU A 163 26.31 -2.51 -2.45
N PHE A 164 27.17 -1.52 -2.63
CA PHE A 164 28.53 -1.73 -3.12
C PHE A 164 29.42 -2.53 -2.16
N GLY A 165 29.17 -2.47 -0.88
CA GLY A 165 29.90 -3.22 0.15
C GLY A 165 29.38 -4.63 0.39
N SER A 166 28.13 -4.89 -0.05
CA SER A 166 27.46 -6.17 0.03
C SER A 166 27.18 -6.70 -1.35
N SER A 167 27.02 -7.72 -1.85
CA SER A 167 26.69 -8.16 -3.23
C SER A 167 25.44 -7.45 -3.74
N SER A 168 25.39 -7.06 -5.01
CA SER A 168 24.25 -6.42 -5.70
C SER A 168 22.94 -7.24 -5.71
N LYS A 169 22.97 -8.50 -5.28
CA LYS A 169 21.82 -9.40 -5.17
C LYS A 169 21.24 -9.49 -3.75
N THR A 170 21.69 -8.67 -2.81
CA THR A 170 21.39 -8.84 -1.37
C THR A 170 20.17 -8.09 -0.87
N GLY A 171 19.52 -7.29 -1.69
CA GLY A 171 18.32 -6.54 -1.30
C GLY A 171 17.61 -5.92 -2.48
N ASN A 172 16.36 -5.51 -2.25
CA ASN A 172 15.54 -4.77 -3.18
C ASN A 172 15.39 -3.33 -2.70
N ALA A 173 15.75 -2.35 -3.53
CA ALA A 173 15.74 -0.93 -3.18
C ALA A 173 14.70 -0.16 -3.99
N LEU A 174 13.94 0.69 -3.31
CA LEU A 174 12.96 1.58 -3.92
C LEU A 174 13.30 3.04 -3.58
N LEU A 175 13.15 3.92 -4.56
CA LEU A 175 13.34 5.36 -4.40
C LEU A 175 12.02 6.09 -4.64
N GLY A 176 11.79 7.19 -3.94
CA GLY A 176 10.56 7.95 -4.11
C GLY A 176 10.72 9.45 -3.85
N LEU A 177 9.80 10.18 -4.44
CA LEU A 177 9.66 11.61 -4.25
C LEU A 177 8.21 11.92 -3.85
N THR A 178 8.04 12.90 -2.97
CA THR A 178 6.73 13.47 -2.67
C THR A 178 6.76 14.97 -2.85
N SER A 179 5.63 15.53 -3.24
CA SER A 179 5.44 16.97 -3.29
C SER A 179 4.06 17.33 -2.78
N LYS A 180 3.98 18.39 -1.99
CA LYS A 180 2.72 18.97 -1.54
C LYS A 180 2.80 20.48 -1.68
N TYR A 181 1.83 21.04 -2.39
CA TYR A 181 1.74 22.48 -2.62
C TYR A 181 0.39 23.04 -2.16
N LYS A 182 0.42 23.99 -1.23
CA LYS A 182 -0.75 24.73 -0.80
C LYS A 182 -0.97 25.90 -1.74
N TRP A 183 -1.91 25.75 -2.68
CA TRP A 183 -2.27 26.84 -3.60
C TRP A 183 -2.83 28.03 -2.84
N ASN A 184 -3.77 27.76 -1.93
CA ASN A 184 -4.35 28.74 -1.02
C ASN A 184 -4.74 28.05 0.30
N ASN A 185 -5.58 28.67 1.13
CA ASN A 185 -6.02 28.08 2.39
C ASN A 185 -7.02 26.93 2.24
N GLN A 186 -7.62 26.78 1.05
CA GLN A 186 -8.64 25.79 0.78
C GLN A 186 -8.14 24.67 -0.15
N ILE A 187 -7.19 24.95 -1.07
CA ILE A 187 -6.78 23.99 -2.11
C ILE A 187 -5.33 23.58 -1.89
N ASN A 188 -5.14 22.27 -1.79
CA ASN A 188 -3.83 21.62 -1.73
C ASN A 188 -3.68 20.64 -2.88
N PHE A 189 -2.57 20.70 -3.60
CA PHE A 189 -2.12 19.69 -4.55
C PHE A 189 -1.06 18.81 -3.88
N TYR A 190 -1.03 17.54 -4.24
CA TYR A 190 -0.01 16.60 -3.78
C TYR A 190 0.30 15.58 -4.86
N GLY A 191 1.46 14.94 -4.73
CA GLY A 191 1.86 13.86 -5.61
C GLY A 191 2.97 13.02 -5.02
N GLN A 192 3.10 11.83 -5.56
CA GLN A 192 4.18 10.89 -5.28
C GLN A 192 4.74 10.35 -6.61
N PHE A 193 6.01 10.08 -6.63
CA PHE A 193 6.68 9.36 -7.70
C PHE A 193 7.56 8.29 -7.08
N LEU A 194 7.45 7.06 -7.55
CA LEU A 194 8.21 5.91 -7.09
C LEU A 194 9.00 5.33 -8.25
N ILE A 195 10.25 4.98 -7.99
CA ILE A 195 11.13 4.22 -8.88
C ILE A 195 11.55 2.95 -8.13
N ASP A 196 11.26 1.79 -8.68
CA ASP A 196 11.71 0.49 -8.21
C ASP A 196 12.95 0.05 -9.02
N GLU A 197 12.87 0.15 -10.35
CA GLU A 197 13.98 -0.08 -11.26
C GLU A 197 13.86 0.83 -12.49
N PHE A 198 14.99 1.28 -13.02
CA PHE A 198 15.01 2.25 -14.10
C PHE A 198 16.19 2.07 -15.05
N ALA A 199 15.89 1.70 -16.28
CA ALA A 199 16.88 1.57 -17.36
C ALA A 199 16.81 2.78 -18.30
N ILE A 200 17.69 3.76 -18.12
CA ILE A 200 17.72 5.02 -18.88
C ILE A 200 17.84 4.77 -20.39
N GLY A 201 18.58 3.72 -20.80
CA GLY A 201 18.72 3.34 -22.20
C GLY A 201 17.38 3.03 -22.84
N ASP A 202 16.58 2.19 -22.17
CA ASP A 202 15.27 1.74 -22.66
C ASP A 202 14.24 2.90 -22.73
N VAL A 203 14.37 3.90 -21.83
CA VAL A 203 13.53 5.11 -21.90
C VAL A 203 13.81 5.92 -23.13
N LYS A 204 15.10 6.09 -23.50
CA LYS A 204 15.50 6.83 -24.70
C LYS A 204 15.01 6.16 -26.00
N GLU A 205 14.95 4.83 -26.01
CA GLU A 205 14.43 4.05 -27.12
C GLU A 205 12.89 4.05 -27.21
N SER A 206 12.19 4.55 -26.17
CA SER A 206 10.72 4.57 -26.07
C SER A 206 10.08 3.20 -26.29
N ASN A 207 10.79 2.13 -25.96
CA ASN A 207 10.40 0.75 -26.23
C ASN A 207 9.44 0.15 -25.20
N GLN A 208 9.03 0.94 -24.18
CA GLN A 208 8.16 0.49 -23.09
C GLN A 208 8.68 -0.76 -22.37
N SER A 209 9.97 -0.81 -22.10
CA SER A 209 10.63 -1.94 -21.42
C SER A 209 10.01 -2.23 -20.04
N TRP A 210 9.94 -3.51 -19.68
CA TRP A 210 9.52 -3.97 -18.36
C TRP A 210 10.45 -3.45 -17.25
N ARG A 211 11.74 -3.24 -17.52
CA ARG A 211 12.73 -2.74 -16.58
C ARG A 211 12.46 -1.31 -16.08
N ASN A 212 11.63 -0.56 -16.76
CA ASN A 212 11.20 0.76 -16.31
C ASN A 212 10.02 0.64 -15.34
N LYS A 213 10.32 0.21 -14.11
CA LYS A 213 9.36 0.00 -13.02
C LYS A 213 9.21 1.29 -12.22
N PHE A 214 8.14 2.03 -12.49
CA PHE A 214 7.81 3.25 -11.77
C PHE A 214 6.31 3.41 -11.55
N ALA A 215 5.97 4.24 -10.57
CA ALA A 215 4.59 4.59 -10.23
C ALA A 215 4.47 6.07 -9.94
N TYR A 216 3.28 6.64 -10.16
CA TYR A 216 2.99 8.01 -9.77
C TYR A 216 1.56 8.21 -9.26
N GLN A 217 1.42 9.19 -8.37
CA GLN A 217 0.18 9.66 -7.80
C GLN A 217 0.10 11.17 -7.98
N ILE A 218 -1.09 11.65 -8.36
CA ILE A 218 -1.39 13.08 -8.41
C ILE A 218 -2.77 13.27 -7.77
N GLY A 219 -2.90 14.25 -6.88
CA GLY A 219 -4.17 14.52 -6.24
C GLY A 219 -4.34 15.96 -5.78
N ALA A 220 -5.58 16.29 -5.47
CA ALA A 220 -5.99 17.57 -4.94
C ALA A 220 -7.01 17.41 -3.82
N LYS A 221 -6.95 18.30 -2.83
CA LYS A 221 -7.93 18.46 -1.75
C LYS A 221 -8.47 19.87 -1.75
N TYR A 222 -9.80 20.01 -1.72
CA TYR A 222 -10.50 21.26 -1.64
C TYR A 222 -11.33 21.30 -0.36
N TYR A 223 -10.84 22.04 0.62
CA TYR A 223 -11.46 22.24 1.92
C TYR A 223 -12.46 23.39 1.85
N ASP A 224 -13.56 23.28 2.59
CA ASP A 224 -14.69 24.22 2.54
C ASP A 224 -15.09 24.50 1.07
N ALA A 225 -15.22 23.44 0.30
CA ALA A 225 -15.43 23.49 -1.14
C ALA A 225 -16.67 24.31 -1.48
N PHE A 226 -16.55 25.20 -2.46
CA PHE A 226 -17.61 26.12 -2.88
C PHE A 226 -18.13 27.03 -1.75
N ASN A 227 -17.27 27.32 -0.72
CA ASN A 227 -17.60 28.03 0.50
C ASN A 227 -18.65 27.33 1.39
N ILE A 228 -18.85 26.02 1.18
CA ILE A 228 -19.66 25.19 2.07
C ILE A 228 -18.76 24.73 3.22
N LYS A 229 -18.99 25.27 4.40
CA LYS A 229 -18.18 24.96 5.58
C LYS A 229 -18.17 23.46 5.90
N ASN A 230 -16.97 22.92 6.16
CA ASN A 230 -16.72 21.49 6.46
C ASN A 230 -17.03 20.53 5.30
N LEU A 231 -17.14 21.01 4.05
CA LEU A 231 -17.15 20.14 2.88
C LEU A 231 -15.73 19.96 2.37
N LEU A 232 -15.20 18.74 2.44
CA LEU A 232 -13.96 18.34 1.81
C LEU A 232 -14.26 17.57 0.52
N LEU A 233 -13.68 18.00 -0.58
CA LEU A 233 -13.59 17.23 -1.81
C LEU A 233 -12.14 16.81 -2.05
N GLN A 234 -11.92 15.58 -2.48
CA GLN A 234 -10.61 15.06 -2.85
C GLN A 234 -10.72 14.28 -4.16
N LEU A 235 -9.78 14.54 -5.05
CA LEU A 235 -9.60 13.76 -6.27
C LEU A 235 -8.16 13.28 -6.31
N GLU A 236 -7.96 11.99 -6.67
CA GLU A 236 -6.65 11.36 -6.70
C GLU A 236 -6.57 10.39 -7.87
N TYR A 237 -5.48 10.43 -8.61
CA TYR A 237 -5.15 9.48 -9.65
C TYR A 237 -3.87 8.75 -9.27
N ASN A 238 -3.91 7.42 -9.34
CA ASN A 238 -2.78 6.53 -9.11
C ASN A 238 -2.52 5.67 -10.35
N GLN A 239 -1.25 5.49 -10.68
CA GLN A 239 -0.83 4.56 -11.71
C GLN A 239 0.44 3.85 -11.27
N VAL A 240 0.43 2.52 -11.37
CA VAL A 240 1.57 1.65 -11.06
C VAL A 240 1.81 0.75 -12.25
N ARG A 241 3.04 0.81 -12.80
CA ARG A 241 3.43 -0.03 -13.93
C ARG A 241 3.50 -1.51 -13.53
N PRO A 242 3.39 -2.43 -14.51
CA PRO A 242 3.68 -3.84 -14.29
C PRO A 242 5.05 -4.05 -13.63
N TYR A 243 5.15 -5.09 -12.80
CA TYR A 243 6.35 -5.53 -12.09
C TYR A 243 6.88 -4.59 -11.00
N VAL A 244 6.31 -3.41 -10.78
CA VAL A 244 6.63 -2.55 -9.62
C VAL A 244 6.33 -3.32 -8.34
N TYR A 245 7.18 -3.15 -7.32
CA TYR A 245 7.16 -3.86 -6.03
C TYR A 245 7.58 -5.34 -6.07
N SER A 246 7.69 -5.96 -7.24
CA SER A 246 8.21 -7.33 -7.39
C SER A 246 9.74 -7.35 -7.50
N HIS A 247 10.35 -8.51 -7.22
CA HIS A 247 11.79 -8.70 -7.32
C HIS A 247 12.12 -10.11 -7.85
N SER A 248 13.30 -10.29 -8.46
CA SER A 248 13.78 -11.60 -8.94
C SER A 248 13.90 -12.64 -7.82
N ASN A 249 14.15 -12.20 -6.59
CA ASN A 249 13.90 -13.01 -5.41
C ASN A 249 12.56 -12.60 -4.79
N PRO A 250 11.48 -13.37 -4.97
CA PRO A 250 10.16 -12.98 -4.49
C PRO A 250 10.05 -12.72 -2.99
N ILE A 251 10.96 -13.26 -2.16
CA ILE A 251 10.96 -12.96 -0.72
C ILE A 251 11.35 -11.51 -0.46
N THR A 252 12.19 -10.89 -1.32
CA THR A 252 12.59 -9.48 -1.18
C THR A 252 11.65 -8.50 -1.88
N ASN A 253 10.47 -8.93 -2.31
CA ASN A 253 9.44 -8.05 -2.84
C ASN A 253 9.02 -6.99 -1.80
N TYR A 254 8.37 -5.92 -2.27
CA TYR A 254 7.84 -4.85 -1.41
C TYR A 254 6.47 -5.23 -0.82
N GLY A 255 6.43 -6.32 -0.06
CA GLY A 255 5.20 -6.87 0.53
C GLY A 255 5.37 -7.39 1.95
N HIS A 256 4.24 -7.62 2.63
CA HIS A 256 4.15 -8.20 3.96
C HIS A 256 2.84 -9.00 4.07
N ASN A 257 2.90 -10.26 4.55
CA ASN A 257 1.74 -11.14 4.69
C ASN A 257 0.87 -11.18 3.41
N ASN A 258 1.49 -11.46 2.26
CA ASN A 258 0.83 -11.48 0.94
C ASN A 258 0.10 -10.19 0.54
N GLN A 259 0.48 -9.05 1.12
CA GLN A 259 -0.06 -7.73 0.80
C GLN A 259 1.05 -6.77 0.39
N SER A 260 0.73 -5.79 -0.45
CA SER A 260 1.67 -4.73 -0.82
C SER A 260 1.90 -3.77 0.36
N MET A 261 3.15 -3.36 0.56
CA MET A 261 3.52 -2.27 1.48
C MET A 261 3.28 -0.88 0.89
N GLY A 262 3.16 -0.80 -0.44
CA GLY A 262 2.75 0.39 -1.17
C GLY A 262 1.23 0.41 -1.41
N HIS A 263 0.82 0.60 -2.67
CA HIS A 263 -0.59 0.63 -3.02
C HIS A 263 -1.27 -0.72 -2.80
N ALA A 264 -2.50 -0.71 -2.25
CA ALA A 264 -3.24 -1.94 -1.91
C ALA A 264 -3.50 -2.86 -3.12
N TRP A 265 -3.60 -2.31 -4.32
CA TRP A 265 -3.79 -3.09 -5.54
C TRP A 265 -2.49 -3.72 -6.09
N GLY A 266 -1.33 -3.47 -5.46
CA GLY A 266 -0.03 -3.96 -5.94
C GLY A 266 0.43 -3.20 -7.17
N ALA A 267 0.62 -3.89 -8.29
CA ALA A 267 1.15 -3.35 -9.55
C ALA A 267 0.18 -3.53 -10.73
N ASN A 268 0.57 -3.06 -11.92
CA ASN A 268 -0.15 -3.24 -13.18
C ASN A 268 -1.58 -2.69 -13.16
N PHE A 269 -1.76 -1.44 -12.69
CA PHE A 269 -3.08 -0.81 -12.62
C PHE A 269 -3.02 0.71 -12.81
N ARG A 270 -4.21 1.28 -13.02
CA ARG A 270 -4.53 2.71 -12.85
C ARG A 270 -5.87 2.87 -12.16
N GLU A 271 -5.99 3.85 -11.29
CA GLU A 271 -7.26 4.17 -10.61
C GLU A 271 -7.48 5.67 -10.47
N LEU A 272 -8.75 6.05 -10.42
CA LEU A 272 -9.23 7.37 -10.04
C LEU A 272 -10.05 7.23 -8.77
N VAL A 273 -9.72 8.01 -7.75
CA VAL A 273 -10.43 8.05 -6.46
C VAL A 273 -11.05 9.43 -6.29
N ALA A 274 -12.36 9.51 -6.08
CA ALA A 274 -13.07 10.73 -5.73
C ALA A 274 -13.72 10.57 -4.36
N ILE A 275 -13.50 11.53 -3.46
CA ILE A 275 -14.02 11.50 -2.09
C ILE A 275 -14.70 12.82 -1.81
N ALA A 276 -15.89 12.75 -1.19
CA ALA A 276 -16.59 13.89 -0.61
C ALA A 276 -16.91 13.59 0.85
N ARG A 277 -16.53 14.49 1.76
CA ARG A 277 -16.83 14.39 3.19
C ARG A 277 -17.49 15.67 3.66
N TYR A 278 -18.64 15.54 4.31
CA TYR A 278 -19.39 16.67 4.83
C TYR A 278 -19.77 16.48 6.29
N TYR A 279 -19.57 17.50 7.09
CA TYR A 279 -19.91 17.51 8.50
C TYR A 279 -20.77 18.72 8.85
N ARG A 280 -21.90 18.49 9.51
CA ARG A 280 -22.76 19.56 10.05
C ARG A 280 -23.15 19.24 11.48
N GLY A 281 -22.49 19.90 12.44
CA GLY A 281 -22.65 19.56 13.85
C GLY A 281 -22.16 18.15 14.11
N ARG A 282 -23.08 17.27 14.51
CA ARG A 282 -22.79 15.85 14.75
C ARG A 282 -23.16 14.93 13.58
N TYR A 283 -23.81 15.46 12.53
CA TYR A 283 -24.14 14.68 11.33
C TYR A 283 -22.95 14.65 10.39
N PHE A 284 -22.78 13.51 9.74
CA PHE A 284 -21.73 13.34 8.72
C PHE A 284 -22.26 12.57 7.51
N ALA A 285 -21.65 12.85 6.37
CA ALA A 285 -21.82 12.09 5.13
C ALA A 285 -20.45 11.95 4.46
N ASP A 286 -20.04 10.70 4.23
CA ASP A 286 -18.80 10.35 3.55
C ASP A 286 -19.16 9.56 2.28
N ALA A 287 -18.81 10.09 1.11
CA ALA A 287 -18.97 9.43 -0.18
C ALA A 287 -17.62 9.17 -0.81
N LYS A 288 -17.43 8.01 -1.43
CA LYS A 288 -16.24 7.61 -2.13
C LYS A 288 -16.60 6.88 -3.42
N LEU A 289 -15.95 7.27 -4.50
CA LEU A 289 -16.03 6.60 -5.79
C LEU A 289 -14.62 6.23 -6.23
N ILE A 290 -14.42 4.97 -6.57
CA ILE A 290 -13.19 4.45 -7.17
C ILE A 290 -13.54 3.84 -8.51
N TYR A 291 -12.80 4.21 -9.53
CA TYR A 291 -12.87 3.62 -10.86
C TYR A 291 -11.46 3.32 -11.33
N GLY A 292 -11.20 2.08 -11.74
CA GLY A 292 -9.88 1.72 -12.19
C GLY A 292 -9.83 0.50 -13.10
N GLN A 293 -8.64 0.23 -13.60
CA GLN A 293 -8.33 -0.94 -14.42
C GLN A 293 -7.10 -1.62 -13.84
N ARG A 294 -7.21 -2.94 -13.62
CA ARG A 294 -6.12 -3.80 -13.15
C ARG A 294 -5.83 -4.88 -14.19
N GLY A 295 -4.59 -5.29 -14.30
CA GLY A 295 -4.20 -6.45 -15.09
C GLY A 295 -3.87 -7.63 -14.18
N PHE A 296 -4.51 -8.77 -14.44
CA PHE A 296 -4.27 -10.03 -13.74
C PHE A 296 -3.64 -11.06 -14.68
N ASP A 297 -3.04 -12.09 -14.10
CA ASP A 297 -2.55 -13.25 -14.83
C ASP A 297 -3.76 -14.15 -15.17
N PHE A 298 -3.74 -14.79 -16.34
CA PHE A 298 -4.85 -15.66 -16.74
C PHE A 298 -4.84 -16.98 -15.98
N ASN A 299 -3.67 -17.61 -15.79
CA ASN A 299 -3.51 -18.87 -15.07
C ASN A 299 -4.56 -19.94 -15.46
N ASN A 300 -4.79 -20.11 -16.75
CA ASN A 300 -5.82 -20.99 -17.29
C ASN A 300 -5.28 -22.26 -17.94
N GLY A 301 -3.99 -22.58 -17.72
CA GLY A 301 -3.31 -23.72 -18.31
C GLY A 301 -2.76 -23.49 -19.72
N THR A 302 -3.38 -22.62 -20.51
CA THR A 302 -2.91 -22.22 -21.85
C THR A 302 -2.05 -20.95 -21.77
N ASP A 303 -2.45 -20.00 -20.92
CA ASP A 303 -1.73 -18.77 -20.63
C ASP A 303 -1.41 -18.71 -19.14
N ASN A 304 -0.14 -18.94 -18.82
CA ASN A 304 0.39 -18.88 -17.45
C ASN A 304 1.50 -17.82 -17.33
N PHE A 305 1.46 -16.79 -18.17
CA PHE A 305 2.41 -15.70 -18.10
C PHE A 305 2.21 -14.81 -16.89
N ASN A 306 3.34 -14.31 -16.35
CA ASN A 306 3.37 -13.26 -15.36
C ASN A 306 3.20 -11.89 -16.04
N TYR A 307 2.04 -11.29 -15.94
CA TYR A 307 1.75 -9.98 -16.51
C TYR A 307 2.15 -8.81 -15.57
N GLY A 308 2.76 -9.10 -14.43
CA GLY A 308 3.33 -8.10 -13.52
C GLY A 308 2.32 -7.43 -12.60
N GLY A 309 1.16 -8.04 -12.40
CA GLY A 309 0.16 -7.61 -11.40
C GLY A 309 0.41 -8.20 -10.01
N ASN A 310 0.91 -9.44 -9.97
CA ASN A 310 1.23 -10.13 -8.73
C ASN A 310 2.68 -9.86 -8.30
N ILE A 311 2.85 -9.06 -7.27
CA ILE A 311 4.17 -8.67 -6.76
C ILE A 311 4.95 -9.81 -6.07
N TYR A 312 4.32 -10.96 -5.87
CA TYR A 312 4.91 -12.14 -5.23
C TYR A 312 5.45 -13.16 -6.24
N LEU A 313 5.45 -12.82 -7.53
CA LEU A 313 6.10 -13.60 -8.59
C LEU A 313 7.47 -13.00 -8.93
N ASP A 314 8.38 -13.89 -9.36
CA ASP A 314 9.64 -13.49 -9.95
C ASP A 314 9.37 -12.76 -11.27
N TYR A 315 9.89 -11.56 -11.42
CA TYR A 315 9.70 -10.79 -12.64
C TYR A 315 10.58 -11.28 -13.81
N ASP A 316 11.57 -12.12 -13.55
CA ASP A 316 12.40 -12.74 -14.59
C ASP A 316 11.78 -14.01 -15.16
N GLU A 317 10.80 -14.61 -14.46
CA GLU A 317 10.14 -15.82 -14.87
C GLU A 317 8.83 -15.56 -15.59
N ASN A 318 8.62 -16.26 -16.71
CA ASN A 318 7.36 -16.31 -17.48
C ASN A 318 6.79 -14.94 -17.91
N ARG A 319 7.63 -13.91 -18.14
CA ARG A 319 7.13 -12.70 -18.77
C ARG A 319 6.70 -12.98 -20.21
N PRO A 320 5.57 -12.42 -20.68
CA PRO A 320 5.15 -12.62 -22.07
C PRO A 320 6.03 -11.87 -23.08
N TYR A 321 6.63 -10.75 -22.67
CA TYR A 321 7.47 -9.88 -23.51
C TYR A 321 8.32 -8.92 -22.66
N ASP A 322 9.47 -8.49 -23.22
CA ASP A 322 10.41 -7.56 -22.58
C ASP A 322 10.13 -6.10 -22.90
N THR A 323 9.46 -5.82 -24.02
CA THR A 323 9.13 -4.48 -24.51
C THR A 323 7.66 -4.38 -24.88
N GLY A 324 7.12 -3.17 -25.04
CA GLY A 324 5.69 -2.96 -25.28
C GLY A 324 4.81 -3.16 -24.03
N VAL A 325 5.40 -3.13 -22.84
CA VAL A 325 4.69 -3.33 -21.56
C VAL A 325 3.72 -2.17 -21.31
N SER A 326 2.45 -2.50 -21.15
CA SER A 326 1.37 -1.54 -20.97
C SER A 326 0.66 -1.68 -19.62
N ILE A 327 -0.01 -0.61 -19.19
CA ILE A 327 -0.79 -0.61 -17.94
C ILE A 327 -2.05 -1.47 -18.07
N ALA A 328 -2.34 -2.26 -17.06
CA ALA A 328 -3.44 -3.22 -17.01
C ALA A 328 -3.35 -4.30 -18.10
N GLN A 329 -2.11 -4.71 -18.46
CA GLN A 329 -1.86 -5.82 -19.38
C GLN A 329 -2.28 -7.17 -18.77
N GLY A 330 -2.45 -8.19 -19.63
CA GLY A 330 -3.00 -9.51 -19.26
C GLY A 330 -4.52 -9.48 -19.19
N ASN A 331 -5.10 -10.17 -18.23
CA ASN A 331 -6.55 -10.20 -18.02
C ASN A 331 -7.02 -8.85 -17.43
N LYS A 332 -7.32 -7.93 -18.33
CA LYS A 332 -7.74 -6.57 -17.98
C LYS A 332 -9.08 -6.61 -17.27
N THR A 333 -9.11 -6.10 -16.06
CA THR A 333 -10.28 -6.08 -15.20
C THR A 333 -10.65 -4.64 -14.86
N THR A 334 -11.91 -4.27 -15.11
CA THR A 334 -12.45 -2.98 -14.68
C THR A 334 -13.02 -3.12 -13.27
N VAL A 335 -12.65 -2.20 -12.39
CA VAL A 335 -13.11 -2.15 -11.00
C VAL A 335 -13.82 -0.83 -10.76
N MET A 336 -15.04 -0.90 -10.24
CA MET A 336 -15.81 0.27 -9.79
C MET A 336 -16.32 0.03 -8.39
N ILE A 337 -16.05 0.97 -7.47
CA ILE A 337 -16.55 0.92 -6.10
C ILE A 337 -17.19 2.27 -5.78
N ALA A 338 -18.45 2.24 -5.34
CA ALA A 338 -19.16 3.41 -4.83
C ALA A 338 -19.57 3.11 -3.39
N ASP A 339 -19.17 3.97 -2.47
CA ASP A 339 -19.39 3.81 -1.02
C ASP A 339 -19.97 5.10 -0.46
N LEU A 340 -21.12 5.02 0.18
CA LEU A 340 -21.78 6.13 0.85
C LEU A 340 -22.09 5.74 2.29
N GLN A 341 -21.55 6.50 3.22
CA GLN A 341 -21.82 6.36 4.65
C GLN A 341 -22.44 7.66 5.17
N VAL A 342 -23.55 7.55 5.87
CA VAL A 342 -24.18 8.68 6.57
C VAL A 342 -24.40 8.32 8.03
N GLY A 343 -24.34 9.30 8.92
CA GLY A 343 -24.51 8.98 10.31
C GLY A 343 -24.48 10.17 11.27
N TYR A 344 -24.47 9.82 12.54
CA TYR A 344 -24.48 10.77 13.65
C TYR A 344 -23.39 10.44 14.67
N LEU A 345 -22.61 11.44 15.05
CA LEU A 345 -21.56 11.33 16.06
C LEU A 345 -22.20 11.39 17.46
N VAL A 346 -22.40 10.24 18.05
CA VAL A 346 -23.04 10.10 19.38
C VAL A 346 -22.15 10.70 20.46
N ASN A 347 -20.88 10.32 20.47
CA ASN A 347 -19.91 10.82 21.42
C ASN A 347 -18.60 11.24 20.74
N PRO A 348 -18.34 12.56 20.66
CA PRO A 348 -17.10 13.07 20.04
C PRO A 348 -15.81 12.66 20.77
N ALA A 349 -15.85 12.47 22.09
CA ALA A 349 -14.65 12.14 22.87
C ALA A 349 -14.08 10.77 22.50
N TYR A 350 -14.92 9.83 22.10
CA TYR A 350 -14.52 8.47 21.71
C TYR A 350 -14.76 8.20 20.24
N ASN A 351 -15.09 9.23 19.46
CA ASN A 351 -15.46 9.11 18.05
C ASN A 351 -16.54 8.03 17.81
N LEU A 352 -17.50 7.92 18.75
CA LEU A 352 -18.57 6.93 18.69
C LEU A 352 -19.66 7.41 17.73
N LYS A 353 -19.93 6.63 16.70
CA LYS A 353 -20.87 6.96 15.62
C LYS A 353 -21.93 5.88 15.49
N VAL A 354 -23.16 6.30 15.24
CA VAL A 354 -24.19 5.46 14.60
C VAL A 354 -24.20 5.81 13.12
N PHE A 355 -24.25 4.80 12.26
CA PHE A 355 -24.16 5.01 10.83
C PHE A 355 -25.01 4.02 10.03
N GLY A 356 -25.42 4.45 8.85
CA GLY A 356 -25.87 3.60 7.75
C GLY A 356 -24.86 3.72 6.60
N ASN A 357 -24.60 2.62 5.93
CA ASN A 357 -23.68 2.55 4.79
C ASN A 357 -24.32 1.74 3.66
N VAL A 358 -24.08 2.18 2.44
CA VAL A 358 -24.32 1.40 1.23
C VAL A 358 -23.05 1.41 0.40
N MET A 359 -22.62 0.22 0.00
CA MET A 359 -21.48 0.01 -0.89
C MET A 359 -21.91 -0.80 -2.10
N PHE A 360 -21.56 -0.32 -3.27
CA PHE A 360 -21.66 -1.04 -4.53
C PHE A 360 -20.24 -1.31 -5.04
N ARG A 361 -19.97 -2.55 -5.45
CA ARG A 361 -18.72 -2.98 -6.09
C ARG A 361 -19.02 -3.77 -7.35
N ASN A 362 -18.43 -3.35 -8.44
CA ASN A 362 -18.41 -4.09 -9.69
C ASN A 362 -16.94 -4.48 -9.98
N PHE A 363 -16.73 -5.76 -10.30
CA PHE A 363 -15.45 -6.32 -10.71
C PHE A 363 -15.70 -7.10 -12.00
N ASP A 364 -15.19 -6.57 -13.12
CA ASP A 364 -15.54 -7.01 -14.47
C ASP A 364 -14.27 -7.33 -15.28
N PRO A 365 -13.77 -8.60 -15.22
CA PRO A 365 -12.62 -9.05 -15.99
C PRO A 365 -12.99 -9.29 -17.46
N THR A 366 -12.02 -9.13 -18.36
CA THR A 366 -12.17 -9.46 -19.79
C THR A 366 -12.41 -10.96 -19.98
N ALA A 367 -11.77 -11.80 -19.14
CA ALA A 367 -12.00 -13.23 -19.09
C ALA A 367 -12.16 -13.68 -17.63
N GLU A 368 -13.12 -14.56 -17.37
CA GLU A 368 -13.26 -15.15 -16.04
C GLU A 368 -12.18 -16.21 -15.82
N THR A 369 -11.43 -16.06 -14.72
CA THR A 369 -10.36 -16.96 -14.32
C THR A 369 -10.41 -17.20 -12.81
N ILE A 370 -9.60 -18.16 -12.31
CA ILE A 370 -9.47 -18.41 -10.86
C ILE A 370 -9.02 -17.14 -10.12
N THR A 371 -8.18 -16.31 -10.74
CA THR A 371 -7.63 -15.09 -10.14
C THR A 371 -8.52 -13.86 -10.36
N ALA A 372 -9.44 -13.89 -11.30
CA ALA A 372 -10.31 -12.77 -11.66
C ALA A 372 -11.69 -13.28 -12.11
N ALA A 373 -12.59 -13.49 -11.16
CA ALA A 373 -13.98 -13.85 -11.40
C ALA A 373 -14.88 -12.60 -11.40
N LYS A 374 -15.81 -12.52 -12.35
CA LYS A 374 -16.78 -11.44 -12.43
C LYS A 374 -17.66 -11.40 -11.19
N SER A 375 -17.81 -10.23 -10.59
CA SER A 375 -18.65 -10.07 -9.41
C SER A 375 -19.29 -8.70 -9.31
N ASN A 376 -20.57 -8.69 -8.86
CA ASN A 376 -21.30 -7.49 -8.49
C ASN A 376 -21.75 -7.66 -7.04
N THR A 377 -21.38 -6.73 -6.18
CA THR A 377 -21.72 -6.77 -4.77
C THR A 377 -22.44 -5.48 -4.39
N THR A 378 -23.58 -5.61 -3.74
CA THR A 378 -24.26 -4.51 -3.06
C THR A 378 -24.32 -4.83 -1.57
N TRP A 379 -23.76 -3.98 -0.76
CA TRP A 379 -23.66 -4.17 0.68
C TRP A 379 -24.40 -3.06 1.41
N PHE A 380 -25.28 -3.43 2.33
CA PHE A 380 -25.95 -2.50 3.25
C PHE A 380 -25.51 -2.83 4.67
N SER A 381 -25.17 -1.82 5.44
CA SER A 381 -24.89 -2.00 6.86
C SER A 381 -25.42 -0.84 7.70
N ILE A 382 -25.84 -1.17 8.91
CA ILE A 382 -26.18 -0.23 9.98
C ILE A 382 -25.38 -0.65 11.19
N GLY A 383 -24.76 0.30 11.87
CA GLY A 383 -23.93 -0.04 13.01
C GLY A 383 -23.62 1.10 13.96
N LEU A 384 -23.06 0.70 15.08
CA LEU A 384 -22.45 1.58 16.07
C LEU A 384 -20.95 1.28 16.10
N ARG A 385 -20.11 2.30 15.90
CA ARG A 385 -18.68 2.12 15.79
C ARG A 385 -17.91 3.28 16.40
N SER A 386 -16.79 2.96 17.05
CA SER A 386 -15.73 3.90 17.36
C SER A 386 -14.60 3.70 16.35
N ASP A 387 -14.26 4.71 15.57
CA ASP A 387 -13.20 4.59 14.57
C ASP A 387 -11.83 4.74 15.28
N LEU A 388 -11.21 3.59 15.58
CA LEU A 388 -9.88 3.51 16.19
C LEU A 388 -8.77 3.32 15.14
N PHE A 389 -9.12 2.75 13.96
CA PHE A 389 -8.22 2.44 12.86
C PHE A 389 -8.82 2.91 11.54
N ASN A 390 -7.97 3.12 10.54
CA ASN A 390 -8.43 3.21 9.17
C ASN A 390 -8.80 1.83 8.66
N TRP A 391 -10.03 1.70 8.16
CA TRP A 391 -10.53 0.50 7.53
C TRP A 391 -10.68 0.73 6.03
N TYR A 392 -10.12 -0.18 5.24
CA TYR A 392 -10.23 -0.17 3.79
C TYR A 392 -11.05 -1.38 3.36
N PHE A 393 -12.13 -1.16 2.60
CA PHE A 393 -12.97 -2.21 2.00
C PHE A 393 -12.91 -2.15 0.47
N ASP A 394 -11.96 -1.42 -0.07
CA ASP A 394 -11.81 -1.06 -1.48
C ASP A 394 -10.48 -1.55 -2.08
N TYR A 395 -10.10 -2.75 -1.72
CA TYR A 395 -8.92 -3.45 -2.23
C TYR A 395 -9.23 -4.44 -3.35
#